data_f31af2fa0ca63a589c3e1d461dc8fc1d
#
_entry.id   f31af2fa0ca63a589c3e1d461dc8fc1d
#
_cell.length_a   1.000
_cell.length_b   1.000
_cell.length_c   1.000
_cell.angle_alpha   90.00
_cell.angle_beta   90.00
_cell.angle_gamma   90.00
#
_symmetry.space_group_name_H-M   'P 1'
#
loop_
_entity.id
_entity.type
_entity.pdbx_description
1 polymer ?
#
loop_
_entity_poly.entity_id
_entity_poly.type
_entity_poly.pdbx_seq_one_letter_code
_entity_poly.pdbx_strand_id
1 'polypeptide(L)'
;NDWCDRHVDAINEPDRPLPSGRIPGRWGLWIALAMSALSLFVGWQLGPWGFAATVVGVLAAWAYSAEPVRLKRSGWWGPGLVGLSYETLPWITGAAVLSAGAPRWEVLVVALLYGLGAHGIMTLNDFKALEGDRQMGVNSLPVALGPRRAAQVACAVMAAPQIVVIALLALWDRPQHAAGVALVLLLQFWAMRIMFRDPKAKAPWYNGTGVLLYVSGMMVAAFALRGLS
;
A
#
# COMPACT_ATOMS: atom_id res chain seq x y z
N ASN A 1 -2.25 -1.07 15.69
CA ASN A 1 -2.33 0.37 15.49
C ASN A 1 -3.00 1.08 16.68
N ASP A 2 -4.26 0.76 16.98
CA ASP A 2 -5.11 1.47 17.95
C ASP A 2 -4.50 1.59 19.36
N TRP A 3 -3.77 0.54 19.83
CA TRP A 3 -3.03 0.64 21.08
C TRP A 3 -1.94 1.71 21.04
N CYS A 4 -1.19 1.79 19.93
CA CYS A 4 -0.13 2.79 19.78
C CYS A 4 -0.69 4.20 19.62
N ASP A 5 -1.90 4.33 19.07
CA ASP A 5 -2.56 5.61 18.80
C ASP A 5 -3.54 6.06 19.87
N ARG A 6 -3.80 5.26 20.90
CA ARG A 6 -4.84 5.52 21.91
C ARG A 6 -4.85 6.95 22.49
N HIS A 7 -3.68 7.59 22.59
CA HIS A 7 -3.56 8.96 23.10
C HIS A 7 -3.96 10.01 22.05
N VAL A 8 -3.65 9.75 20.78
CA VAL A 8 -4.04 10.61 19.64
C VAL A 8 -5.54 10.43 19.36
N ASP A 9 -6.00 9.19 19.37
CA ASP A 9 -7.41 8.84 19.15
C ASP A 9 -8.30 9.38 20.26
N ALA A 10 -7.81 9.53 21.50
CA ALA A 10 -8.56 10.16 22.58
C ALA A 10 -8.94 11.63 22.30
N ILE A 11 -8.17 12.30 21.44
CA ILE A 11 -8.43 13.68 21.00
C ILE A 11 -9.30 13.70 19.73
N ASN A 12 -8.94 12.88 18.75
CA ASN A 12 -9.53 12.94 17.41
C ASN A 12 -10.79 12.09 17.25
N GLU A 13 -10.85 10.94 17.94
CA GLU A 13 -11.90 9.94 17.82
C GLU A 13 -12.22 9.32 19.21
N PRO A 14 -12.70 10.11 20.17
CA PRO A 14 -12.89 9.68 21.56
C PRO A 14 -13.85 8.50 21.72
N ASP A 15 -14.73 8.29 20.74
CA ASP A 15 -15.70 7.19 20.73
C ASP A 15 -15.12 5.85 20.29
N ARG A 16 -13.85 5.77 19.88
CA ARG A 16 -13.20 4.50 19.57
C ARG A 16 -13.12 3.60 20.82
N PRO A 17 -13.08 2.26 20.65
CA PRO A 17 -13.14 1.32 21.77
C PRO A 17 -12.08 1.52 22.87
N LEU A 18 -10.84 1.88 22.50
CA LEU A 18 -9.77 2.09 23.48
C LEU A 18 -9.87 3.46 24.17
N PRO A 19 -9.99 4.60 23.45
CA PRO A 19 -10.15 5.91 24.07
C PRO A 19 -11.39 6.01 24.95
N SER A 20 -12.53 5.45 24.52
CA SER A 20 -13.79 5.48 25.27
C SER A 20 -13.80 4.62 26.53
N GLY A 21 -12.75 3.79 26.75
CA GLY A 21 -12.68 2.88 27.89
C GLY A 21 -13.51 1.61 27.74
N ARG A 22 -14.20 1.39 26.60
CA ARG A 22 -14.91 0.11 26.32
C ARG A 22 -13.96 -1.09 26.33
N ILE A 23 -12.70 -0.87 25.94
CA ILE A 23 -11.61 -1.82 26.09
C ILE A 23 -10.62 -1.23 27.11
N PRO A 24 -10.71 -1.60 28.39
CA PRO A 24 -9.96 -0.94 29.46
C PRO A 24 -8.52 -1.40 29.57
N GLY A 25 -7.70 -0.60 30.21
CA GLY A 25 -6.32 -0.96 30.61
C GLY A 25 -5.43 -1.30 29.43
N ARG A 26 -4.75 -2.46 29.52
CA ARG A 26 -3.79 -2.91 28.52
C ARG A 26 -4.36 -3.96 27.54
N TRP A 27 -5.67 -4.16 27.53
CA TRP A 27 -6.29 -5.15 26.65
C TRP A 27 -6.01 -4.93 25.17
N GLY A 28 -5.95 -3.67 24.71
CA GLY A 28 -5.57 -3.35 23.33
C GLY A 28 -4.20 -3.89 22.94
N LEU A 29 -3.22 -3.84 23.87
CA LEU A 29 -1.90 -4.42 23.64
C LEU A 29 -1.96 -5.96 23.60
N TRP A 30 -2.69 -6.58 24.55
CA TRP A 30 -2.81 -8.04 24.58
C TRP A 30 -3.51 -8.58 23.33
N ILE A 31 -4.54 -7.90 22.85
CA ILE A 31 -5.22 -8.23 21.59
C ILE A 31 -4.22 -8.14 20.43
N ALA A 32 -3.44 -7.04 20.34
CA ALA A 32 -2.44 -6.88 19.28
C ALA A 32 -1.39 -8.01 19.29
N LEU A 33 -0.89 -8.39 20.47
CA LEU A 33 0.06 -9.49 20.63
C LEU A 33 -0.57 -10.84 20.26
N ALA A 34 -1.79 -11.12 20.74
CA ALA A 34 -2.51 -12.34 20.43
C ALA A 34 -2.79 -12.48 18.93
N MET A 35 -3.22 -11.39 18.28
CA MET A 35 -3.46 -11.38 16.82
C MET A 35 -2.17 -11.54 16.04
N SER A 36 -1.05 -10.96 16.50
CA SER A 36 0.27 -11.18 15.88
C SER A 36 0.70 -12.66 15.99
N ALA A 37 0.54 -13.27 17.16
CA ALA A 37 0.83 -14.68 17.36
C ALA A 37 -0.08 -15.59 16.51
N LEU A 38 -1.37 -15.28 16.45
CA LEU A 38 -2.33 -16.00 15.59
C LEU A 38 -1.95 -15.88 14.11
N SER A 39 -1.57 -14.68 13.65
CA SER A 39 -1.12 -14.46 12.27
C SER A 39 0.10 -15.31 11.95
N LEU A 40 1.09 -15.37 12.84
CA LEU A 40 2.28 -16.20 12.67
C LEU A 40 1.93 -17.69 12.65
N PHE A 41 1.01 -18.14 13.52
CA PHE A 41 0.53 -19.52 13.53
C PHE A 41 -0.18 -19.89 12.22
N VAL A 42 -1.07 -19.04 11.72
CA VAL A 42 -1.74 -19.25 10.42
C VAL A 42 -0.72 -19.22 9.28
N GLY A 43 0.20 -18.25 9.30
CA GLY A 43 1.27 -18.14 8.29
C GLY A 43 2.14 -19.39 8.21
N TRP A 44 2.40 -20.02 9.35
CA TRP A 44 3.12 -21.31 9.40
C TRP A 44 2.45 -22.40 8.57
N GLN A 45 1.12 -22.43 8.54
CA GLN A 45 0.35 -23.41 7.76
C GLN A 45 0.42 -23.18 6.25
N LEU A 46 0.86 -21.97 5.82
CA LEU A 46 0.96 -21.58 4.41
C LEU A 46 2.30 -21.97 3.76
N GLY A 47 3.13 -22.74 4.50
CA GLY A 47 4.46 -23.13 4.04
C GLY A 47 5.52 -22.03 4.23
N PRO A 48 6.80 -22.31 3.88
CA PRO A 48 7.92 -21.45 4.26
C PRO A 48 7.85 -20.03 3.66
N TRP A 49 7.39 -19.88 2.45
CA TRP A 49 7.24 -18.57 1.81
C TRP A 49 6.08 -17.75 2.36
N GLY A 50 4.94 -18.41 2.61
CA GLY A 50 3.79 -17.80 3.27
C GLY A 50 4.14 -17.36 4.70
N PHE A 51 4.86 -18.20 5.43
CA PHE A 51 5.37 -17.87 6.77
C PHE A 51 6.33 -16.68 6.74
N ALA A 52 7.33 -16.70 5.84
CA ALA A 52 8.26 -15.58 5.70
C ALA A 52 7.55 -14.25 5.39
N ALA A 53 6.59 -14.26 4.45
CA ALA A 53 5.79 -13.08 4.14
C ALA A 53 4.96 -12.61 5.34
N THR A 54 4.39 -13.54 6.12
CA THR A 54 3.65 -13.19 7.35
C THR A 54 4.56 -12.58 8.41
N VAL A 55 5.77 -13.12 8.62
CA VAL A 55 6.77 -12.54 9.54
C VAL A 55 7.09 -11.11 9.12
N VAL A 56 7.39 -10.89 7.84
CA VAL A 56 7.66 -9.53 7.30
C VAL A 56 6.45 -8.62 7.52
N GLY A 57 5.23 -9.08 7.25
CA GLY A 57 4.01 -8.31 7.46
C GLY A 57 3.75 -7.93 8.92
N VAL A 58 3.97 -8.85 9.85
CA VAL A 58 3.85 -8.58 11.30
C VAL A 58 4.92 -7.57 11.75
N LEU A 59 6.17 -7.74 11.35
CA LEU A 59 7.24 -6.78 11.66
C LEU A 59 6.94 -5.40 11.06
N ALA A 60 6.44 -5.35 9.83
CA ALA A 60 6.02 -4.12 9.16
C ALA A 60 4.89 -3.42 9.93
N ALA A 61 3.87 -4.15 10.38
CA ALA A 61 2.76 -3.58 11.15
C ALA A 61 3.22 -2.97 12.48
N TRP A 62 4.14 -3.62 13.18
CA TRP A 62 4.73 -3.08 14.41
C TRP A 62 5.64 -1.88 14.11
N ALA A 63 6.52 -1.96 13.10
CA ALA A 63 7.38 -0.84 12.69
C ALA A 63 6.57 0.39 12.22
N TYR A 64 5.41 0.17 11.59
CA TYR A 64 4.52 1.24 11.18
C TYR A 64 3.95 2.02 12.37
N SER A 65 3.56 1.33 13.45
CA SER A 65 2.78 1.91 14.54
C SER A 65 3.56 2.17 15.82
N ALA A 66 4.52 1.29 16.17
CA ALA A 66 5.17 1.29 17.48
C ALA A 66 6.42 2.19 17.56
N GLU A 67 6.59 2.82 18.72
CA GLU A 67 7.84 3.51 19.06
C GLU A 67 8.98 2.48 19.27
N PRO A 68 10.22 2.82 18.97
CA PRO A 68 10.72 4.14 18.51
C PRO A 68 10.64 4.36 17.00
N VAL A 69 10.33 3.34 16.20
CA VAL A 69 10.40 3.39 14.74
C VAL A 69 9.25 4.20 14.15
N ARG A 70 8.01 3.84 14.45
CA ARG A 70 6.75 4.53 14.10
C ARG A 70 6.75 5.19 12.71
N LEU A 71 6.97 4.39 11.66
CA LEU A 71 7.19 4.85 10.28
C LEU A 71 6.02 5.67 9.70
N LYS A 72 4.81 5.51 10.25
CA LYS A 72 3.62 6.28 9.83
C LYS A 72 3.78 7.80 9.98
N ARG A 73 4.75 8.28 10.81
CA ARG A 73 5.07 9.71 10.91
C ARG A 73 5.80 10.25 9.70
N SER A 74 6.36 9.38 8.88
CA SER A 74 7.09 9.75 7.67
C SER A 74 6.19 9.64 6.45
N GLY A 75 6.01 10.73 5.74
CA GLY A 75 5.26 10.76 4.48
C GLY A 75 5.91 9.96 3.34
N TRP A 76 7.13 9.45 3.53
CA TRP A 76 7.81 8.58 2.58
C TRP A 76 7.80 7.12 3.02
N TRP A 77 8.30 6.82 4.22
CA TRP A 77 8.42 5.45 4.71
C TRP A 77 7.10 4.82 5.11
N GLY A 78 6.15 5.62 5.64
CA GLY A 78 4.80 5.15 5.96
C GLY A 78 4.06 4.62 4.72
N PRO A 79 3.84 5.44 3.70
CA PRO A 79 3.24 5.01 2.45
C PRO A 79 3.96 3.85 1.77
N GLY A 80 5.30 3.84 1.77
CA GLY A 80 6.11 2.74 1.22
C GLY A 80 5.86 1.41 1.92
N LEU A 81 5.82 1.41 3.25
CA LEU A 81 5.56 0.20 4.04
C LEU A 81 4.13 -0.30 3.84
N VAL A 82 3.16 0.60 3.70
CA VAL A 82 1.78 0.22 3.39
C VAL A 82 1.69 -0.41 2.00
N GLY A 83 2.34 0.16 0.99
CA GLY A 83 2.40 -0.43 -0.35
C GLY A 83 3.00 -1.85 -0.35
N LEU A 84 4.10 -2.06 0.37
CA LEU A 84 4.67 -3.39 0.59
C LEU A 84 3.66 -4.36 1.22
N SER A 85 2.97 -3.92 2.27
CA SER A 85 2.09 -4.78 3.07
C SER A 85 0.77 -5.12 2.36
N TYR A 86 0.21 -4.19 1.59
CA TYR A 86 -1.10 -4.36 0.95
C TYR A 86 -1.02 -4.90 -0.49
N GLU A 87 0.11 -4.71 -1.18
CA GLU A 87 0.28 -5.16 -2.56
C GLU A 87 1.31 -6.29 -2.67
N THR A 88 2.57 -6.03 -2.27
CA THR A 88 3.67 -6.98 -2.51
C THR A 88 3.50 -8.28 -1.72
N LEU A 89 3.27 -8.20 -0.40
CA LEU A 89 3.20 -9.38 0.45
C LEU A 89 1.99 -10.29 0.14
N PRO A 90 0.75 -9.77 -0.06
CA PRO A 90 -0.37 -10.61 -0.45
C PRO A 90 -0.16 -11.32 -1.78
N TRP A 91 0.44 -10.63 -2.75
CA TRP A 91 0.72 -11.23 -4.05
C TRP A 91 1.74 -12.37 -3.95
N ILE A 92 2.86 -12.14 -3.25
CA ILE A 92 3.89 -13.17 -3.01
C ILE A 92 3.29 -14.35 -2.24
N THR A 93 2.50 -14.09 -1.21
CA THR A 93 1.86 -15.14 -0.41
C THR A 93 0.89 -15.96 -1.25
N GLY A 94 0.03 -15.31 -2.02
CA GLY A 94 -0.93 -15.98 -2.90
C GLY A 94 -0.24 -16.85 -3.96
N ALA A 95 0.83 -16.34 -4.58
CA ALA A 95 1.60 -17.11 -5.55
C ALA A 95 2.30 -18.31 -4.91
N ALA A 96 2.88 -18.15 -3.73
CA ALA A 96 3.56 -19.24 -3.00
C ALA A 96 2.60 -20.36 -2.60
N VAL A 97 1.40 -20.01 -2.12
CA VAL A 97 0.37 -20.98 -1.76
C VAL A 97 -0.11 -21.75 -2.99
N LEU A 98 -0.35 -21.06 -4.11
CA LEU A 98 -0.83 -21.69 -5.34
C LEU A 98 0.22 -22.58 -6.01
N SER A 99 1.50 -22.23 -5.94
CA SER A 99 2.60 -23.02 -6.51
C SER A 99 3.12 -24.12 -5.57
N ALA A 100 2.66 -24.13 -4.32
CA ALA A 100 3.20 -24.98 -3.24
C ALA A 100 4.73 -24.85 -3.08
N GLY A 101 5.31 -23.72 -3.43
CA GLY A 101 6.76 -23.51 -3.45
C GLY A 101 7.19 -22.06 -3.58
N ALA A 102 8.42 -21.85 -4.03
CA ALA A 102 8.94 -20.52 -4.28
C ALA A 102 8.17 -19.84 -5.43
N PRO A 103 7.68 -18.61 -5.22
CA PRO A 103 7.14 -17.83 -6.33
C PRO A 103 8.20 -17.61 -7.41
N ARG A 104 7.78 -17.60 -8.65
CA ARG A 104 8.69 -17.29 -9.78
C ARG A 104 9.20 -15.85 -9.66
N TRP A 105 10.40 -15.60 -10.15
CA TRP A 105 11.04 -14.29 -10.07
C TRP A 105 10.23 -13.19 -10.79
N GLU A 106 9.53 -13.56 -11.89
CA GLU A 106 8.65 -12.62 -12.61
C GLU A 106 7.50 -12.13 -11.74
N VAL A 107 6.93 -13.03 -10.94
CA VAL A 107 5.89 -12.68 -9.96
C VAL A 107 6.45 -11.74 -8.88
N LEU A 108 7.64 -12.04 -8.36
CA LEU A 108 8.31 -11.22 -7.35
C LEU A 108 8.57 -9.80 -7.88
N VAL A 109 9.09 -9.68 -9.09
CA VAL A 109 9.40 -8.39 -9.71
C VAL A 109 8.12 -7.57 -9.93
N VAL A 110 7.07 -8.17 -10.50
CA VAL A 110 5.81 -7.46 -10.76
C VAL A 110 5.12 -7.07 -9.45
N ALA A 111 5.10 -7.96 -8.45
CA ALA A 111 4.56 -7.66 -7.12
C ALA A 111 5.30 -6.49 -6.44
N LEU A 112 6.64 -6.47 -6.53
CA LEU A 112 7.45 -5.36 -6.00
C LEU A 112 7.18 -4.04 -6.73
N LEU A 113 7.09 -4.07 -8.06
CA LEU A 113 6.79 -2.87 -8.85
C LEU A 113 5.42 -2.28 -8.51
N TYR A 114 4.37 -3.10 -8.40
CA TYR A 114 3.06 -2.63 -7.99
C TYR A 114 3.04 -2.17 -6.53
N GLY A 115 3.75 -2.83 -5.62
CA GLY A 115 3.91 -2.37 -4.24
C GLY A 115 4.61 -1.01 -4.15
N LEU A 116 5.65 -0.78 -4.96
CA LEU A 116 6.30 0.54 -5.06
C LEU A 116 5.31 1.60 -5.57
N GLY A 117 4.52 1.29 -6.59
CA GLY A 117 3.51 2.22 -7.11
C GLY A 117 2.39 2.52 -6.12
N ALA A 118 2.03 1.57 -5.26
CA ALA A 118 1.03 1.77 -4.21
C ALA A 118 1.43 2.84 -3.18
N HIS A 119 2.71 3.17 -3.04
CA HIS A 119 3.17 4.35 -2.30
C HIS A 119 2.45 5.62 -2.77
N GLY A 120 2.27 5.79 -4.08
CA GLY A 120 1.56 6.95 -4.65
C GLY A 120 0.09 6.98 -4.25
N ILE A 121 -0.57 5.80 -4.19
CA ILE A 121 -1.95 5.67 -3.70
C ILE A 121 -2.06 6.17 -2.26
N MET A 122 -1.14 5.75 -1.40
CA MET A 122 -1.13 6.15 0.01
C MET A 122 -0.85 7.64 0.18
N THR A 123 0.06 8.20 -0.61
CA THR A 123 0.30 9.65 -0.65
C THR A 123 -0.97 10.43 -1.01
N LEU A 124 -1.78 9.93 -1.95
CA LEU A 124 -3.05 10.56 -2.32
C LEU A 124 -4.10 10.46 -1.20
N ASN A 125 -4.05 9.42 -0.38
CA ASN A 125 -4.91 9.28 0.80
C ASN A 125 -4.64 10.38 1.84
N ASP A 126 -3.38 10.79 2.00
CA ASP A 126 -2.97 11.80 2.98
C ASP A 126 -3.56 13.19 2.68
N PHE A 127 -4.03 13.43 1.44
CA PHE A 127 -4.69 14.69 1.10
C PHE A 127 -5.96 14.98 1.91
N LYS A 128 -6.63 13.93 2.39
CA LYS A 128 -7.81 14.07 3.26
C LYS A 128 -7.45 14.56 4.66
N ALA A 129 -6.24 14.21 5.10
CA ALA A 129 -5.76 14.49 6.46
C ALA A 129 -4.85 15.73 6.51
N LEU A 130 -4.62 16.45 5.41
CA LEU A 130 -3.63 17.53 5.27
C LEU A 130 -3.65 18.54 6.43
N GLU A 131 -4.83 18.97 6.86
CA GLU A 131 -4.95 19.95 7.94
C GLU A 131 -4.66 19.32 9.31
N GLY A 132 -5.20 18.13 9.56
CA GLY A 132 -4.95 17.38 10.80
C GLY A 132 -3.47 16.99 10.94
N ASP A 133 -2.86 16.51 9.83
CA ASP A 133 -1.43 16.17 9.81
C ASP A 133 -0.56 17.37 10.16
N ARG A 134 -0.88 18.55 9.61
CA ARG A 134 -0.14 19.78 9.90
C ARG A 134 -0.24 20.18 11.37
N GLN A 135 -1.43 20.09 11.97
CA GLN A 135 -1.66 20.42 13.38
C GLN A 135 -1.00 19.43 14.33
N MET A 136 -0.94 18.15 13.96
CA MET A 136 -0.34 17.09 14.78
C MET A 136 1.15 16.86 14.53
N GLY A 137 1.79 17.66 13.66
CA GLY A 137 3.21 17.51 13.33
C GLY A 137 3.55 16.22 12.56
N VAL A 138 2.56 15.65 11.86
CA VAL A 138 2.78 14.52 10.94
C VAL A 138 3.35 15.06 9.63
N ASN A 139 4.49 14.57 9.22
CA ASN A 139 5.21 15.05 8.03
C ASN A 139 4.81 14.23 6.79
N SER A 140 3.49 14.20 6.47
CA SER A 140 3.02 13.59 5.24
C SER A 140 3.52 14.36 4.00
N LEU A 141 3.60 13.69 2.84
CA LEU A 141 4.11 14.35 1.63
C LEU A 141 3.30 15.60 1.21
N PRO A 142 1.96 15.63 1.33
CA PRO A 142 1.20 16.85 1.10
C PRO A 142 1.55 18.00 2.06
N VAL A 143 1.91 17.69 3.31
CA VAL A 143 2.38 18.69 4.28
C VAL A 143 3.78 19.17 3.92
N ALA A 144 4.71 18.26 3.64
CA ALA A 144 6.12 18.56 3.39
C ALA A 144 6.37 19.29 2.07
N LEU A 145 5.71 18.87 0.99
CA LEU A 145 5.96 19.36 -0.38
C LEU A 145 4.88 20.34 -0.89
N GLY A 146 3.78 20.42 -0.18
CA GLY A 146 2.57 21.09 -0.64
C GLY A 146 1.76 20.23 -1.64
N PRO A 147 0.45 20.50 -1.80
CA PRO A 147 -0.47 19.64 -2.55
C PRO A 147 -0.04 19.37 -4.00
N ARG A 148 0.45 20.39 -4.70
CA ARG A 148 0.79 20.25 -6.13
C ARG A 148 1.99 19.32 -6.35
N ARG A 149 3.07 19.51 -5.59
CA ARG A 149 4.28 18.67 -5.71
C ARG A 149 4.03 17.26 -5.19
N ALA A 150 3.31 17.11 -4.09
CA ALA A 150 2.93 15.81 -3.55
C ALA A 150 2.10 15.00 -4.57
N ALA A 151 1.13 15.62 -5.24
CA ALA A 151 0.37 14.98 -6.31
C ALA A 151 1.24 14.56 -7.49
N GLN A 152 2.21 15.39 -7.90
CA GLN A 152 3.15 15.05 -8.98
C GLN A 152 4.02 13.85 -8.59
N VAL A 153 4.57 13.83 -7.37
CA VAL A 153 5.36 12.70 -6.85
C VAL A 153 4.51 11.44 -6.80
N ALA A 154 3.30 11.51 -6.23
CA ALA A 154 2.39 10.38 -6.15
C ALA A 154 2.10 9.77 -7.53
N CYS A 155 1.76 10.62 -8.51
CA CYS A 155 1.49 10.18 -9.88
C CYS A 155 2.72 9.58 -10.57
N ALA A 156 3.89 10.17 -10.37
CA ALA A 156 5.14 9.65 -10.94
C ALA A 156 5.49 8.27 -10.35
N VAL A 157 5.36 8.12 -9.02
CA VAL A 157 5.59 6.85 -8.33
C VAL A 157 4.59 5.78 -8.75
N MET A 158 3.33 6.14 -9.05
CA MET A 158 2.34 5.21 -9.59
C MET A 158 2.63 4.81 -11.04
N ALA A 159 3.05 5.76 -11.88
CA ALA A 159 3.21 5.53 -13.31
C ALA A 159 4.52 4.80 -13.66
N ALA A 160 5.64 5.18 -13.04
CA ALA A 160 6.95 4.66 -13.39
C ALA A 160 7.05 3.12 -13.28
N PRO A 161 6.60 2.46 -12.20
CA PRO A 161 6.58 1.01 -12.12
C PRO A 161 5.70 0.34 -13.18
N GLN A 162 4.55 0.94 -13.52
CA GLN A 162 3.69 0.40 -14.58
C GLN A 162 4.35 0.45 -15.96
N ILE A 163 5.13 1.50 -16.26
CA ILE A 163 5.92 1.58 -17.49
C ILE A 163 6.93 0.43 -17.54
N VAL A 164 7.60 0.15 -16.42
CA VAL A 164 8.53 -1.00 -16.33
C VAL A 164 7.79 -2.32 -16.54
N VAL A 165 6.60 -2.50 -15.92
CA VAL A 165 5.78 -3.70 -16.11
C VAL A 165 5.38 -3.87 -17.58
N ILE A 166 4.98 -2.80 -18.27
CA ILE A 166 4.66 -2.84 -19.71
C ILE A 166 5.87 -3.36 -20.52
N ALA A 167 7.06 -2.82 -20.26
CA ALA A 167 8.28 -3.25 -20.93
C ALA A 167 8.61 -4.73 -20.63
N LEU A 168 8.51 -5.16 -19.38
CA LEU A 168 8.75 -6.54 -18.98
C LEU A 168 7.76 -7.50 -19.64
N LEU A 169 6.47 -7.17 -19.65
CA LEU A 169 5.46 -8.01 -20.32
C LEU A 169 5.70 -8.13 -21.82
N ALA A 170 6.15 -7.06 -22.48
CA ALA A 170 6.54 -7.11 -23.89
C ALA A 170 7.78 -8.01 -24.11
N LEU A 171 8.78 -7.93 -23.25
CA LEU A 171 9.99 -8.76 -23.28
C LEU A 171 9.71 -10.25 -22.99
N TRP A 172 8.66 -10.54 -22.23
CA TRP A 172 8.23 -11.90 -21.89
C TRP A 172 7.20 -12.49 -22.87
N ASP A 173 7.13 -11.94 -24.08
CA ASP A 173 6.20 -12.37 -25.14
C ASP A 173 4.72 -12.32 -24.73
N ARG A 174 4.34 -11.26 -23.97
CA ARG A 174 2.97 -10.97 -23.54
C ARG A 174 2.47 -9.61 -24.08
N PRO A 175 2.58 -9.33 -25.40
CA PRO A 175 2.31 -7.98 -25.94
C PRO A 175 0.87 -7.54 -25.76
N GLN A 176 -0.11 -8.47 -25.76
CA GLN A 176 -1.53 -8.14 -25.52
C GLN A 176 -1.77 -7.63 -24.11
N HIS A 177 -1.14 -8.25 -23.10
CA HIS A 177 -1.22 -7.80 -21.72
C HIS A 177 -0.45 -6.50 -21.51
N ALA A 178 0.71 -6.35 -22.13
CA ALA A 178 1.45 -5.08 -22.15
C ALA A 178 0.59 -3.94 -22.70
N ALA A 179 -0.11 -4.16 -23.83
CA ALA A 179 -1.04 -3.21 -24.42
C ALA A 179 -2.22 -2.89 -23.49
N GLY A 180 -2.74 -3.90 -22.79
CA GLY A 180 -3.81 -3.71 -21.78
C GLY A 180 -3.37 -2.83 -20.62
N VAL A 181 -2.19 -3.07 -20.04
CA VAL A 181 -1.62 -2.22 -18.98
C VAL A 181 -1.34 -0.81 -19.51
N ALA A 182 -0.81 -0.69 -20.72
CA ALA A 182 -0.57 0.61 -21.36
C ALA A 182 -1.86 1.43 -21.56
N LEU A 183 -2.93 0.79 -22.02
CA LEU A 183 -4.24 1.44 -22.18
C LEU A 183 -4.76 1.98 -20.85
N VAL A 184 -4.70 1.16 -19.80
CA VAL A 184 -5.14 1.56 -18.46
C VAL A 184 -4.27 2.69 -17.90
N LEU A 185 -2.95 2.67 -18.15
CA LEU A 185 -2.06 3.77 -17.77
C LEU A 185 -2.36 5.06 -18.52
N LEU A 186 -2.71 4.99 -19.81
CA LEU A 186 -3.16 6.16 -20.57
C LEU A 186 -4.43 6.79 -19.99
N LEU A 187 -5.39 5.96 -19.58
CA LEU A 187 -6.59 6.43 -18.87
C LEU A 187 -6.23 7.06 -17.51
N GLN A 188 -5.25 6.52 -16.79
CA GLN A 188 -4.74 7.13 -15.57
C GLN A 188 -4.13 8.51 -15.87
N PHE A 189 -3.32 8.67 -16.92
CA PHE A 189 -2.76 9.97 -17.30
C PHE A 189 -3.84 11.00 -17.64
N TRP A 190 -4.91 10.57 -18.30
CA TRP A 190 -6.07 11.44 -18.53
C TRP A 190 -6.72 11.88 -17.22
N ALA A 191 -6.95 10.96 -16.29
CA ALA A 191 -7.49 11.26 -14.95
C ALA A 191 -6.52 12.16 -14.13
N MET A 192 -5.20 11.93 -14.21
CA MET A 192 -4.19 12.77 -13.57
C MET A 192 -4.26 14.22 -14.06
N ARG A 193 -4.47 14.44 -15.37
CA ARG A 193 -4.65 15.82 -15.92
C ARG A 193 -5.84 16.53 -15.28
N ILE A 194 -6.94 15.82 -15.01
CA ILE A 194 -8.10 16.39 -14.33
C ILE A 194 -7.75 16.73 -12.88
N MET A 195 -7.04 15.84 -12.18
CA MET A 195 -6.62 16.06 -10.79
C MET A 195 -5.67 17.25 -10.67
N PHE A 196 -4.72 17.41 -11.60
CA PHE A 196 -3.74 18.50 -11.55
C PHE A 196 -4.32 19.91 -11.73
N ARG A 197 -5.60 20.06 -12.13
CA ARG A 197 -6.28 21.36 -12.16
C ARG A 197 -6.51 21.91 -10.75
N ASP A 198 -6.82 21.03 -9.79
CA ASP A 198 -6.95 21.35 -8.37
C ASP A 198 -6.58 20.09 -7.53
N PRO A 199 -5.29 19.87 -7.23
CA PRO A 199 -4.84 18.68 -6.55
C PRO A 199 -5.48 18.49 -5.18
N LYS A 200 -5.68 19.58 -4.40
CA LYS A 200 -6.25 19.50 -3.05
C LYS A 200 -7.69 18.99 -3.09
N ALA A 201 -8.52 19.55 -3.95
CA ALA A 201 -9.93 19.19 -4.04
C ALA A 201 -10.15 17.86 -4.78
N LYS A 202 -9.29 17.54 -5.77
CA LYS A 202 -9.51 16.41 -6.69
C LYS A 202 -8.71 15.15 -6.37
N ALA A 203 -7.74 15.20 -5.44
CA ALA A 203 -7.02 14.00 -5.02
C ALA A 203 -7.96 12.89 -4.49
N PRO A 204 -8.98 13.17 -3.66
CA PRO A 204 -9.95 12.14 -3.25
C PRO A 204 -10.71 11.52 -4.42
N TRP A 205 -11.11 12.32 -5.40
CA TRP A 205 -11.76 11.82 -6.62
C TRP A 205 -10.80 10.92 -7.43
N TYR A 206 -9.56 11.37 -7.62
CA TYR A 206 -8.55 10.58 -8.33
C TYR A 206 -8.21 9.29 -7.57
N ASN A 207 -8.18 9.33 -6.25
CA ASN A 207 -7.98 8.13 -5.44
C ASN A 207 -9.08 7.09 -5.67
N GLY A 208 -10.34 7.51 -5.87
CA GLY A 208 -11.44 6.61 -6.23
C GLY A 208 -11.40 6.09 -7.67
N THR A 209 -10.93 6.88 -8.63
CA THR A 209 -10.93 6.52 -10.06
C THR A 209 -9.58 5.98 -10.54
N GLY A 210 -8.49 6.66 -10.22
CA GLY A 210 -7.13 6.29 -10.62
C GLY A 210 -6.64 5.00 -9.97
N VAL A 211 -7.04 4.73 -8.73
CA VAL A 211 -6.72 3.48 -8.04
C VAL A 211 -7.42 2.30 -8.70
N LEU A 212 -8.68 2.43 -9.11
CA LEU A 212 -9.38 1.37 -9.86
C LEU A 212 -8.65 1.03 -11.16
N LEU A 213 -8.18 2.05 -11.89
CA LEU A 213 -7.39 1.85 -13.09
C LEU A 213 -6.05 1.18 -12.77
N TYR A 214 -5.37 1.60 -11.69
CA TYR A 214 -4.13 1.00 -11.24
C TYR A 214 -4.29 -0.49 -10.92
N VAL A 215 -5.31 -0.84 -10.12
CA VAL A 215 -5.63 -2.24 -9.77
C VAL A 215 -6.04 -3.04 -11.01
N SER A 216 -6.76 -2.43 -11.97
CA SER A 216 -7.09 -3.09 -13.24
C SER A 216 -5.83 -3.44 -14.03
N GLY A 217 -4.85 -2.54 -14.10
CA GLY A 217 -3.53 -2.83 -14.71
C GLY A 217 -2.78 -3.95 -13.98
N MET A 218 -2.83 -3.97 -12.66
CA MET A 218 -2.27 -5.04 -11.83
C MET A 218 -2.92 -6.39 -12.15
N MET A 219 -4.25 -6.45 -12.27
CA MET A 219 -4.97 -7.66 -12.64
C MET A 219 -4.60 -8.16 -14.03
N VAL A 220 -4.47 -7.27 -15.02
CA VAL A 220 -4.01 -7.63 -16.37
C VAL A 220 -2.60 -8.24 -16.31
N ALA A 221 -1.68 -7.65 -15.55
CA ALA A 221 -0.34 -8.18 -15.36
C ALA A 221 -0.36 -9.55 -14.65
N ALA A 222 -1.21 -9.74 -13.63
CA ALA A 222 -1.35 -11.01 -12.93
C ALA A 222 -1.83 -12.13 -13.88
N PHE A 223 -2.78 -11.84 -14.78
CA PHE A 223 -3.22 -12.80 -15.78
C PHE A 223 -2.11 -13.15 -16.79
N ALA A 224 -1.26 -12.19 -17.16
CA ALA A 224 -0.11 -12.44 -18.03
C ALA A 224 0.86 -13.46 -17.42
N LEU A 225 1.07 -13.39 -16.09
CA LEU A 225 2.01 -14.26 -15.37
C LEU A 225 1.53 -15.72 -15.26
N ARG A 226 0.22 -15.99 -15.35
CA ARG A 226 -0.34 -17.36 -15.29
C ARG A 226 0.15 -18.28 -16.42
N GLY A 227 0.51 -17.72 -17.55
CA GLY A 227 0.93 -18.46 -18.72
C GLY A 227 2.43 -18.46 -18.96
N LEU A 228 3.24 -17.99 -18.03
CA LEU A 228 4.68 -18.12 -18.07
C LEU A 228 5.03 -19.50 -17.49
N SER A 229 5.20 -20.51 -18.34
CA SER A 229 5.64 -21.86 -17.99
C SER A 229 7.16 -21.95 -17.99
#